data_bc6821add1b8def8b10ab1755d83fc6b
#
_entry.id   bc6821add1b8def8b10ab1755d83fc6b
#
_cell.length_a   1.000
_cell.length_b   1.000
_cell.length_c   1.000
_cell.angle_alpha   90.00
_cell.angle_beta   90.00
_cell.angle_gamma   90.00
#
_symmetry.space_group_name_H-M   'P 1'
#
loop_
_entity.id
_entity.type
_entity.pdbx_description
1 polymer ?
#
loop_
_entity_poly.entity_id
_entity_poly.type
_entity_poly.pdbx_seq_one_letter_code
_entity_poly.pdbx_strand_id
1 'polypeptide(L)'
;MANEVIKCKAAVAWEAGKPLSIEEIEVAPPKAHEVRIKIIATAVCHTDAYTLSGADPEGCFPVILGHEGAGIVESVGEGVTKLKAGDTVIPLYIPQCGECKFCLNPKTNLCQKIR
;
A
#
# COMPACT_ATOMS: atom_id res chain seq x y z
N MET A 1 13.10 -7.86 11.97
CA MET A 1 12.27 -8.73 12.77
C MET A 1 10.83 -8.27 12.75
N ALA A 2 9.91 -9.20 12.97
CA ALA A 2 8.48 -8.96 12.76
C ALA A 2 7.90 -7.78 13.55
N ASN A 3 8.42 -7.48 14.73
CA ASN A 3 7.90 -6.41 15.60
C ASN A 3 8.81 -5.18 15.65
N GLU A 4 9.76 -5.07 14.75
CA GLU A 4 10.69 -3.95 14.72
C GLU A 4 10.38 -2.99 13.58
N VAL A 5 10.67 -1.71 13.82
CA VAL A 5 10.65 -0.69 12.77
C VAL A 5 11.80 -0.98 11.80
N ILE A 6 11.50 -0.93 10.51
CA ILE A 6 12.48 -1.12 9.45
C ILE A 6 12.75 0.22 8.77
N LYS A 7 14.01 0.51 8.50
CA LYS A 7 14.40 1.67 7.72
C LYS A 7 14.64 1.28 6.26
N CYS A 8 14.14 2.09 5.34
CA CYS A 8 14.36 1.89 3.92
C CYS A 8 14.28 3.22 3.18
N LYS A 9 14.65 3.22 1.91
CA LYS A 9 14.54 4.40 1.06
C LYS A 9 13.20 4.41 0.34
N ALA A 10 12.64 5.59 0.17
CA ALA A 10 11.42 5.80 -0.57
C ALA A 10 11.44 7.11 -1.33
N ALA A 11 10.65 7.18 -2.40
CA ALA A 11 10.42 8.40 -3.15
C ALA A 11 9.20 9.10 -2.56
N VAL A 12 9.43 10.18 -1.83
CA VAL A 12 8.41 10.93 -1.10
C VAL A 12 7.94 12.12 -1.93
N ALA A 13 6.62 12.22 -2.11
CA ALA A 13 5.99 13.40 -2.68
C ALA A 13 5.50 14.29 -1.54
N TRP A 14 6.20 15.37 -1.28
CA TRP A 14 5.87 16.29 -0.20
C TRP A 14 4.72 17.23 -0.56
N GLU A 15 4.68 17.67 -1.82
CA GLU A 15 3.68 18.61 -2.33
C GLU A 15 3.32 18.26 -3.77
N ALA A 16 2.10 18.61 -4.16
CA ALA A 16 1.65 18.47 -5.53
C ALA A 16 2.54 19.29 -6.49
N GLY A 17 2.87 18.69 -7.63
CA GLY A 17 3.64 19.37 -8.68
C GLY A 17 5.12 19.58 -8.39
N LYS A 18 5.63 19.03 -7.28
CA LYS A 18 7.05 19.12 -6.91
C LYS A 18 7.78 17.81 -7.25
N PRO A 19 9.10 17.85 -7.51
CA PRO A 19 9.87 16.63 -7.71
C PRO A 19 9.80 15.70 -6.51
N LEU A 20 9.90 14.40 -6.77
CA LEU A 20 10.00 13.39 -5.70
C LEU A 20 11.35 13.53 -4.99
N SER A 21 11.33 13.32 -3.69
CA SER A 21 12.54 13.32 -2.85
C SER A 21 12.84 11.90 -2.41
N ILE A 22 14.05 11.42 -2.66
CA ILE A 22 14.48 10.10 -2.21
C ILE A 22 15.01 10.25 -0.78
N GLU A 23 14.29 9.65 0.17
CA GLU A 23 14.58 9.81 1.60
C GLU A 23 14.56 8.47 2.31
N GLU A 24 15.23 8.39 3.46
CA GLU A 24 15.10 7.27 4.36
C GLU A 24 13.80 7.45 5.15
N ILE A 25 13.00 6.39 5.19
CA ILE A 25 11.75 6.35 5.94
C ILE A 25 11.76 5.19 6.93
N GLU A 26 10.85 5.23 7.88
CA GLU A 26 10.61 4.15 8.82
C GLU A 26 9.29 3.47 8.48
N VAL A 27 9.32 2.13 8.44
CA VAL A 27 8.13 1.32 8.21
C VAL A 27 7.82 0.57 9.49
N ALA A 28 6.67 0.90 10.08
CA ALA A 28 6.22 0.28 11.33
C ALA A 28 5.89 -1.21 11.12
N PRO A 29 5.91 -2.01 12.19
CA PRO A 29 5.38 -3.37 12.13
C PRO A 29 3.92 -3.38 11.69
N PRO A 30 3.44 -4.46 11.07
CA PRO A 30 2.05 -4.54 10.65
C PRO A 30 1.12 -4.56 11.85
N LYS A 31 0.03 -3.81 11.76
CA LYS A 31 -1.06 -3.82 12.73
C LYS A 31 -1.93 -5.07 12.52
N ALA A 32 -2.93 -5.25 13.38
CA ALA A 32 -3.92 -6.32 13.20
C ALA A 32 -4.51 -6.27 11.79
N HIS A 33 -4.58 -7.42 11.13
CA HIS A 33 -5.09 -7.61 9.77
C HIS A 33 -4.26 -6.95 8.67
N GLU A 34 -3.06 -6.51 8.98
CA GLU A 34 -2.12 -5.98 7.99
C GLU A 34 -0.94 -6.92 7.77
N VAL A 35 -0.28 -6.76 6.64
CA VAL A 35 1.00 -7.41 6.37
C VAL A 35 2.03 -6.35 5.99
N ARG A 36 3.29 -6.62 6.27
CA ARG A 36 4.41 -5.81 5.80
C ARG A 36 5.11 -6.57 4.68
N ILE A 37 5.33 -5.89 3.56
CA ILE A 37 5.85 -6.51 2.35
C ILE A 37 7.21 -5.92 2.04
N LYS A 38 8.19 -6.79 1.76
CA LYS A 38 9.46 -6.37 1.17
C LYS A 38 9.26 -6.25 -0.33
N ILE A 39 9.23 -5.03 -0.83
CA ILE A 39 9.00 -4.75 -2.24
C ILE A 39 10.22 -5.13 -3.06
N ILE A 40 10.01 -5.88 -4.13
CA ILE A 40 11.05 -6.28 -5.09
C ILE A 40 11.01 -5.37 -6.31
N ALA A 41 9.81 -5.05 -6.79
CA ALA A 41 9.60 -4.24 -7.97
C ALA A 41 8.25 -3.52 -7.87
N THR A 42 8.15 -2.39 -8.56
CA THR A 42 6.88 -1.69 -8.71
C THR A 42 6.81 -1.10 -10.12
N ALA A 43 5.64 -1.16 -10.72
CA ALA A 43 5.40 -0.55 -12.01
C ALA A 43 4.97 0.92 -11.85
N VAL A 44 5.10 1.66 -12.93
CA VAL A 44 4.68 3.07 -13.00
C VAL A 44 3.30 3.13 -13.65
N CYS A 45 2.38 3.83 -13.02
CA CYS A 45 1.03 4.00 -13.51
C CYS A 45 0.72 5.48 -13.72
N HIS A 46 -0.12 5.78 -14.70
CA HIS A 46 -0.54 7.17 -14.96
C HIS A 46 -1.31 7.77 -13.77
N THR A 47 -1.97 6.94 -12.96
CA THR A 47 -2.63 7.37 -11.73
C THR A 47 -1.66 8.05 -10.77
N ASP A 48 -0.44 7.53 -10.66
CA ASP A 48 0.59 8.14 -9.81
C ASP A 48 0.95 9.54 -10.33
N ALA A 49 1.11 9.70 -11.64
CA ALA A 49 1.39 10.99 -12.27
C ALA A 49 0.22 11.97 -12.07
N TYR A 50 -1.01 11.48 -12.18
CA TYR A 50 -2.21 12.27 -11.96
C TYR A 50 -2.29 12.81 -10.53
N THR A 51 -2.05 11.95 -9.54
CA THR A 51 -2.03 12.36 -8.14
C THR A 51 -0.88 13.34 -7.87
N LEU A 52 0.33 13.04 -8.38
CA LEU A 52 1.50 13.90 -8.17
C LEU A 52 1.31 15.29 -8.78
N SER A 53 0.58 15.41 -9.88
CA SER A 53 0.29 16.71 -10.51
C SER A 53 -0.62 17.61 -9.67
N GLY A 54 -1.31 17.06 -8.68
CA GLY A 54 -2.29 17.78 -7.88
C GLY A 54 -3.69 17.81 -8.49
N ALA A 55 -3.91 17.14 -9.62
CA ALA A 55 -5.21 17.11 -10.28
C ALA A 55 -6.22 16.18 -9.59
N ASP A 56 -5.74 15.24 -8.79
CA ASP A 56 -6.57 14.29 -8.07
C ASP A 56 -7.21 14.95 -6.84
N PRO A 57 -8.55 15.08 -6.80
CA PRO A 57 -9.22 15.71 -5.66
C PRO A 57 -9.13 14.90 -4.36
N GLU A 58 -8.83 13.61 -4.46
CA GLU A 58 -8.63 12.73 -3.30
C GLU A 58 -7.15 12.58 -2.92
N GLY A 59 -6.25 13.26 -3.65
CA GLY A 59 -4.82 13.20 -3.38
C GLY A 59 -4.45 13.83 -2.03
N CYS A 60 -3.61 13.17 -1.28
CA CYS A 60 -3.11 13.63 0.01
C CYS A 60 -1.59 13.72 0.00
N PHE A 61 -1.03 14.77 0.61
CA PHE A 61 0.41 14.98 0.71
C PHE A 61 0.80 15.26 2.16
N PRO A 62 1.97 14.84 2.61
CA PRO A 62 2.97 14.05 1.87
C PRO A 62 2.53 12.60 1.64
N VAL A 63 3.01 11.99 0.56
CA VAL A 63 2.63 10.64 0.20
C VAL A 63 3.80 9.91 -0.51
N ILE A 64 3.84 8.61 -0.37
CA ILE A 64 4.69 7.72 -1.15
C ILE A 64 3.77 7.00 -2.13
N LEU A 65 3.88 7.36 -3.39
CA LEU A 65 3.04 6.83 -4.45
C LEU A 65 3.50 5.44 -4.87
N GLY A 66 2.65 4.75 -5.61
CA GLY A 66 2.89 3.41 -6.13
C GLY A 66 1.86 2.42 -5.61
N HIS A 67 1.16 1.77 -6.54
CA HIS A 67 0.12 0.79 -6.21
C HIS A 67 0.22 -0.48 -7.06
N GLU A 68 1.28 -0.60 -7.86
CA GLU A 68 1.54 -1.78 -8.71
C GLU A 68 2.80 -2.50 -8.24
N GLY A 69 2.87 -2.76 -6.94
CA GLY A 69 4.02 -3.42 -6.34
C GLY A 69 3.97 -4.94 -6.47
N ALA A 70 5.13 -5.56 -6.36
CA ALA A 70 5.30 -6.99 -6.19
C ALA A 70 6.38 -7.23 -5.14
N GLY A 71 6.16 -8.19 -4.27
CA GLY A 71 7.12 -8.41 -3.19
C GLY A 71 6.87 -9.68 -2.43
N ILE A 72 7.57 -9.80 -1.33
CA ILE A 72 7.50 -10.96 -0.43
C ILE A 72 7.01 -10.48 0.92
N VAL A 73 6.05 -11.18 1.51
CA VAL A 73 5.57 -10.89 2.85
C VAL A 73 6.73 -11.06 3.82
N GLU A 74 7.09 -9.97 4.50
CA GLU A 74 8.16 -9.97 5.50
C GLU A 74 7.62 -10.36 6.87
N SER A 75 6.44 -9.81 7.23
CA SER A 75 5.77 -10.11 8.49
C SER A 75 4.27 -9.90 8.36
N VAL A 76 3.52 -10.54 9.25
CA VAL A 76 2.06 -10.46 9.29
C VAL A 76 1.61 -9.96 10.66
N GLY A 77 0.53 -9.19 10.66
CA GLY A 77 -0.11 -8.72 11.88
C GLY A 77 -1.05 -9.76 12.47
N GLU A 78 -1.56 -9.45 13.65
CA GLU A 78 -2.51 -10.31 14.34
C GLU A 78 -3.76 -10.54 13.48
N GLY A 79 -4.27 -11.74 13.46
CA GLY A 79 -5.49 -12.11 12.73
C GLY A 79 -5.29 -12.41 11.25
N VAL A 80 -4.10 -12.25 10.72
CA VAL A 80 -3.80 -12.61 9.33
C VAL A 80 -3.59 -14.12 9.24
N THR A 81 -4.47 -14.80 8.53
CA THR A 81 -4.47 -16.28 8.41
C THR A 81 -4.23 -16.78 6.99
N LYS A 82 -4.49 -15.93 5.98
CA LYS A 82 -4.39 -16.33 4.57
C LYS A 82 -2.99 -16.16 3.98
N LEU A 83 -2.14 -15.43 4.67
CA LEU A 83 -0.77 -15.14 4.23
C LEU A 83 0.20 -15.45 5.36
N LYS A 84 1.43 -15.76 4.98
CA LYS A 84 2.54 -15.96 5.92
C LYS A 84 3.81 -15.33 5.40
N ALA A 85 4.76 -15.09 6.28
CA ALA A 85 6.08 -14.61 5.88
C ALA A 85 6.69 -15.55 4.84
N GLY A 86 7.26 -14.99 3.80
CA GLY A 86 7.84 -15.73 2.67
C GLY A 86 6.93 -15.85 1.46
N ASP A 87 5.63 -15.56 1.59
CA ASP A 87 4.72 -15.61 0.45
C ASP A 87 5.03 -14.48 -0.54
N THR A 88 5.01 -14.82 -1.83
CA THR A 88 5.12 -13.83 -2.91
C THR A 88 3.75 -13.26 -3.19
N VAL A 89 3.65 -11.92 -3.19
CA VAL A 89 2.35 -11.24 -3.28
C VAL A 89 2.39 -10.04 -4.21
N ILE A 90 1.23 -9.74 -4.75
CA ILE A 90 0.95 -8.51 -5.50
C ILE A 90 -0.22 -7.83 -4.79
N PRO A 91 0.00 -6.71 -4.08
CA PRO A 91 -1.08 -5.97 -3.44
C PRO A 91 -2.08 -5.43 -4.47
N LEU A 92 -3.35 -5.46 -4.13
CA LEU A 92 -4.39 -4.92 -4.99
C LEU A 92 -4.66 -3.45 -4.65
N TYR A 93 -4.94 -2.65 -5.67
CA TYR A 93 -5.27 -1.24 -5.51
C TYR A 93 -6.58 -1.05 -4.72
N ILE A 94 -7.60 -1.87 -5.02
CA ILE A 94 -8.90 -1.76 -4.36
C ILE A 94 -8.87 -2.50 -3.03
N PRO A 95 -9.19 -1.83 -1.92
CA PRO A 95 -9.24 -2.48 -0.61
C PRO A 95 -10.43 -3.43 -0.48
N GLN A 96 -10.35 -4.36 0.46
CA GLN A 96 -11.41 -5.33 0.71
C GLN A 96 -11.49 -5.63 2.21
N CYS A 97 -12.62 -5.29 2.84
CA CYS A 97 -12.85 -5.65 4.23
C CYS A 97 -13.37 -7.10 4.39
N GLY A 98 -13.98 -7.65 3.35
CA GLY A 98 -14.52 -9.02 3.34
C GLY A 98 -15.88 -9.19 4.02
N GLU A 99 -16.47 -8.12 4.57
CA GLU A 99 -17.71 -8.24 5.35
C GLU A 99 -18.80 -7.24 4.97
N CYS A 100 -18.50 -6.19 4.23
CA CYS A 100 -19.53 -5.23 3.82
C CYS A 100 -20.35 -5.80 2.65
N LYS A 101 -21.53 -5.22 2.42
CA LYS A 101 -22.42 -5.67 1.34
C LYS A 101 -21.78 -5.65 -0.03
N PHE A 102 -20.83 -4.74 -0.27
CA PHE A 102 -20.13 -4.65 -1.54
C PHE A 102 -19.08 -5.76 -1.69
N CYS A 103 -18.33 -6.07 -0.62
CA CYS A 103 -17.37 -7.17 -0.65
C CYS A 103 -18.04 -8.53 -0.78
N LEU A 104 -19.26 -8.68 -0.26
CA LEU A 104 -20.02 -9.93 -0.34
C LEU A 104 -20.81 -10.08 -1.65
N ASN A 105 -20.89 -9.03 -2.46
CA ASN A 105 -21.59 -9.05 -3.73
C ASN A 105 -20.64 -9.48 -4.86
N PRO A 106 -20.93 -10.60 -5.57
CA PRO A 106 -20.03 -11.09 -6.63
C PRO A 106 -19.94 -10.18 -7.86
N LYS A 107 -20.77 -9.15 -7.94
CA LYS A 107 -20.82 -8.24 -9.09
C LYS A 107 -20.00 -6.96 -8.90
N THR A 108 -19.38 -6.76 -7.74
CA THR A 108 -18.58 -5.56 -7.48
C THR A 108 -17.38 -5.88 -6.60
N ASN A 109 -16.32 -5.10 -6.76
CA ASN A 109 -15.13 -5.14 -5.91
C ASN A 109 -14.92 -3.83 -5.16
N LEU A 110 -15.94 -2.96 -5.10
CA LEU A 110 -15.80 -1.61 -4.55
C LEU A 110 -16.20 -1.56 -3.09
N CYS A 111 -15.31 -2.02 -2.22
CA CYS A 111 -15.48 -1.92 -0.76
C CYS A 111 -15.71 -0.46 -0.34
N GLN A 112 -16.69 -0.24 0.52
CA GLN A 112 -17.00 1.11 1.03
C GLN A 112 -16.62 1.28 2.50
N LYS A 113 -16.17 0.23 3.17
CA LYS A 113 -15.80 0.29 4.58
C LYS A 113 -14.36 0.76 4.80
N ILE A 114 -13.42 0.26 4.00
CA ILE A 114 -11.99 0.60 4.14
C ILE A 114 -11.63 1.84 3.32
N ARG A 115 -12.33 2.07 2.27
CA ARG A 115 -12.10 3.15 1.33
C ARG A 115 -11.66 4.47 1.96
#